data_1625a591677b2572ed87659f51d78d8a
#
_entry.id   1625a591677b2572ed87659f51d78d8a
#
_cell.length_a   1.000
_cell.length_b   1.000
_cell.length_c   1.000
_cell.angle_alpha   90.00
_cell.angle_beta   90.00
_cell.angle_gamma   90.00
#
_symmetry.space_group_name_H-M   'P 1'
#
loop_
_entity.id
_entity.type
_entity.pdbx_description
1 polymer ?
#
loop_
_entity_poly.entity_id
_entity_poly.type
_entity_poly.pdbx_seq_one_letter_code
_entity_poly.pdbx_strand_id
1 'polypeptide(L)'
;VRNAADEIDVFKALSNPVRLKILQWLREPRSNFPIERGIADPDDVGVCVSQITDKAGVAQSTVSTHMRELERAGLVRSTRVGKWTHYMRDEDRIKEVLSVLGRSL
;
A
#
# COMPACT_ATOMS: atom_id res chain seq x y z
N VAL A 1 -4.68 20.59 -5.82
CA VAL A 1 -5.05 20.94 -4.44
C VAL A 1 -5.94 19.85 -3.85
N ARG A 2 -5.57 19.37 -2.69
CA ARG A 2 -6.33 18.35 -1.97
C ARG A 2 -7.43 19.01 -1.15
N ASN A 3 -8.58 18.37 -1.11
CA ASN A 3 -9.73 18.87 -0.34
C ASN A 3 -10.06 17.90 0.80
N ALA A 4 -11.07 18.20 1.59
CA ALA A 4 -11.48 17.39 2.73
C ALA A 4 -11.87 15.95 2.33
N ALA A 5 -12.39 15.75 1.11
CA ALA A 5 -12.74 14.41 0.64
C ALA A 5 -11.51 13.53 0.50
N ASP A 6 -10.37 14.09 0.06
CA ASP A 6 -9.12 13.36 -0.03
C ASP A 6 -8.61 12.94 1.35
N GLU A 7 -8.73 13.83 2.34
CA GLU A 7 -8.36 13.51 3.72
C GLU A 7 -9.23 12.40 4.28
N ILE A 8 -10.54 12.47 4.04
CA ILE A 8 -11.47 11.43 4.49
C ILE A 8 -11.14 10.08 3.86
N ASP A 9 -10.79 10.06 2.57
CA ASP A 9 -10.39 8.82 1.90
C ASP A 9 -9.16 8.20 2.57
N VAL A 10 -8.20 9.03 2.98
CA VAL A 10 -7.03 8.57 3.72
C VAL A 10 -7.44 7.95 5.06
N PHE A 11 -8.28 8.64 5.82
CA PHE A 11 -8.76 8.12 7.10
C PHE A 11 -9.50 6.80 6.93
N LYS A 12 -10.35 6.71 5.93
CA LYS A 12 -11.08 5.46 5.65
C LYS A 12 -10.13 4.34 5.28
N ALA A 13 -9.13 4.61 4.46
CA ALA A 13 -8.15 3.60 4.06
C ALA A 13 -7.37 3.07 5.25
N LEU A 14 -7.04 3.93 6.20
CA LEU A 14 -6.26 3.56 7.39
C LEU A 14 -7.11 2.99 8.52
N SER A 15 -8.44 3.07 8.44
CA SER A 15 -9.35 2.60 9.49
C SER A 15 -9.62 1.09 9.40
N ASN A 16 -8.61 0.32 9.07
CA ASN A 16 -8.70 -1.13 9.01
C ASN A 16 -7.36 -1.71 9.43
N PRO A 17 -7.34 -2.64 10.39
CA PRO A 17 -6.08 -3.16 10.90
C PRO A 17 -5.24 -3.89 9.86
N VAL A 18 -5.86 -4.58 8.92
CA VAL A 18 -5.12 -5.28 7.86
C VAL A 18 -4.48 -4.28 6.91
N ARG A 19 -5.23 -3.25 6.46
CA ARG A 19 -4.69 -2.23 5.57
C ARG A 19 -3.54 -1.46 6.23
N LEU A 20 -3.71 -1.08 7.49
CA LEU A 20 -2.65 -0.37 8.20
C LEU A 20 -1.39 -1.23 8.29
N LYS A 21 -1.55 -2.52 8.59
CA LYS A 21 -0.44 -3.45 8.69
C LYS A 21 0.28 -3.62 7.36
N ILE A 22 -0.47 -3.78 6.28
CA ILE A 22 0.11 -3.90 4.94
C ILE A 22 0.94 -2.66 4.61
N LEU A 23 0.40 -1.48 4.86
CA LEU A 23 1.12 -0.23 4.58
C LEU A 23 2.42 -0.16 5.39
N GLN A 24 2.40 -0.59 6.65
CA GLN A 24 3.60 -0.64 7.48
C GLN A 24 4.63 -1.63 6.93
N TRP A 25 4.19 -2.81 6.50
CA TRP A 25 5.10 -3.81 5.91
C TRP A 25 5.76 -3.29 4.63
N LEU A 26 5.01 -2.58 3.81
CA LEU A 26 5.52 -2.04 2.54
C LEU A 26 6.53 -0.92 2.73
N ARG A 27 6.63 -0.36 3.94
CA ARG A 27 7.66 0.63 4.25
C ARG A 27 9.06 0.03 4.21
N GLU A 28 9.19 -1.24 4.64
CA GLU A 28 10.46 -1.97 4.67
C GLU A 28 10.26 -3.33 4.01
N PRO A 29 10.12 -3.37 2.68
CA PRO A 29 9.76 -4.61 2.01
C PRO A 29 10.80 -5.72 2.19
N ARG A 30 12.09 -5.38 2.21
CA ARG A 30 13.16 -6.38 2.35
C ARG A 30 13.17 -7.02 3.73
N SER A 31 12.69 -6.33 4.75
CA SER A 31 12.59 -6.86 6.11
C SER A 31 11.33 -7.69 6.32
N ASN A 32 10.31 -7.48 5.51
CA ASN A 32 8.99 -8.06 5.74
C ASN A 32 8.58 -9.14 4.75
N PHE A 33 9.27 -9.27 3.61
CA PHE A 33 8.90 -10.22 2.55
C PHE A 33 10.12 -10.99 2.06
N PRO A 34 9.94 -12.27 1.64
CA PRO A 34 11.05 -13.07 1.09
C PRO A 34 11.40 -12.59 -0.33
N ILE A 35 12.37 -11.69 -0.42
CA ILE A 35 12.74 -11.00 -1.67
C ILE A 35 13.20 -12.00 -2.74
N GLU A 36 13.92 -13.03 -2.35
CA GLU A 36 14.42 -14.07 -3.28
C GLU A 36 13.32 -14.86 -3.96
N ARG A 37 12.08 -14.77 -3.47
CA ARG A 37 10.91 -15.42 -4.08
C ARG A 37 10.11 -14.47 -4.95
N GLY A 38 10.54 -13.21 -5.01
CA GLY A 38 9.85 -12.18 -5.80
C GLY A 38 10.13 -12.35 -7.29
N ILE A 39 9.19 -11.92 -8.12
CA ILE A 39 9.32 -11.95 -9.58
C ILE A 39 10.18 -10.79 -10.07
N ALA A 40 10.18 -9.67 -9.34
CA ALA A 40 10.88 -8.46 -9.71
C ALA A 40 11.45 -7.80 -8.46
N ASP A 41 12.36 -6.84 -8.67
CA ASP A 41 12.98 -6.10 -7.59
C ASP A 41 11.95 -5.22 -6.88
N PRO A 42 11.74 -5.39 -5.56
CA PRO A 42 10.76 -4.59 -4.82
C PRO A 42 11.10 -3.11 -4.76
N ASP A 43 12.36 -2.73 -4.97
CA ASP A 43 12.75 -1.32 -5.03
C ASP A 43 12.25 -0.65 -6.32
N ASP A 44 12.05 -1.44 -7.38
CA ASP A 44 11.60 -0.92 -8.68
C ASP A 44 10.06 -0.90 -8.78
N VAL A 45 9.40 -1.97 -8.39
CA VAL A 45 7.97 -2.14 -8.64
C VAL A 45 7.16 -2.45 -7.40
N GLY A 46 7.81 -2.72 -6.27
CA GLY A 46 7.14 -3.08 -5.04
C GLY A 46 6.99 -4.57 -4.87
N VAL A 47 6.05 -4.97 -4.02
CA VAL A 47 5.86 -6.34 -3.57
C VAL A 47 4.67 -6.96 -4.30
N CYS A 48 4.84 -8.19 -4.77
CA CYS A 48 3.79 -8.94 -5.47
C CYS A 48 2.59 -9.18 -4.53
N VAL A 49 1.40 -9.06 -5.08
CA VAL A 49 0.15 -9.28 -4.32
C VAL A 49 0.13 -10.66 -3.66
N SER A 50 0.72 -11.68 -4.28
CA SER A 50 0.76 -13.02 -3.69
C SER A 50 1.56 -13.05 -2.38
N GLN A 51 2.66 -12.31 -2.31
CA GLN A 51 3.46 -12.23 -1.09
C GLN A 51 2.72 -11.47 0.01
N ILE A 52 2.00 -10.42 -0.35
CA ILE A 52 1.17 -9.69 0.61
C ILE A 52 0.06 -10.61 1.14
N THR A 53 -0.56 -11.37 0.26
CA THR A 53 -1.61 -12.33 0.61
C THR A 53 -1.10 -13.37 1.60
N ASP A 54 0.06 -13.95 1.32
CA ASP A 54 0.66 -14.95 2.19
C ASP A 54 0.92 -14.40 3.58
N LYS A 55 1.46 -13.19 3.66
CA LYS A 55 1.76 -12.56 4.95
C LYS A 55 0.52 -12.17 5.71
N ALA A 56 -0.48 -11.64 5.01
CA ALA A 56 -1.73 -11.20 5.64
C ALA A 56 -2.58 -12.37 6.14
N GLY A 57 -2.46 -13.54 5.52
CA GLY A 57 -3.19 -14.73 5.97
C GLY A 57 -4.68 -14.68 5.66
N VAL A 58 -5.10 -13.88 4.68
CA VAL A 58 -6.49 -13.80 4.22
C VAL A 58 -6.56 -14.08 2.73
N ALA A 59 -7.75 -14.20 2.18
CA ALA A 59 -7.93 -14.52 0.76
C ALA A 59 -7.33 -13.43 -0.13
N GLN A 60 -6.81 -13.81 -1.30
CA GLN A 60 -6.22 -12.86 -2.25
C GLN A 60 -7.24 -11.83 -2.71
N SER A 61 -8.51 -12.22 -2.90
CA SER A 61 -9.56 -11.27 -3.26
C SER A 61 -9.77 -10.20 -2.20
N THR A 62 -9.64 -10.58 -0.94
CA THR A 62 -9.73 -9.64 0.18
C THR A 62 -8.54 -8.68 0.18
N VAL A 63 -7.33 -9.20 -0.03
CA VAL A 63 -6.12 -8.36 -0.15
C VAL A 63 -6.25 -7.40 -1.32
N SER A 64 -6.71 -7.88 -2.48
CA SER A 64 -6.90 -7.02 -3.65
C SER A 64 -7.87 -5.88 -3.37
N THR A 65 -8.94 -6.14 -2.63
CA THR A 65 -9.89 -5.10 -2.22
C THR A 65 -9.21 -4.09 -1.29
N HIS A 66 -8.43 -4.55 -0.33
CA HIS A 66 -7.68 -3.68 0.57
C HIS A 66 -6.68 -2.80 -0.21
N MET A 67 -5.98 -3.40 -1.17
CA MET A 67 -5.00 -2.66 -1.96
C MET A 67 -5.66 -1.59 -2.83
N ARG A 68 -6.86 -1.87 -3.37
CA ARG A 68 -7.61 -0.85 -4.11
C ARG A 68 -8.00 0.34 -3.23
N GLU A 69 -8.36 0.09 -1.97
CA GLU A 69 -8.66 1.17 -1.03
C GLU A 69 -7.43 2.03 -0.73
N LEU A 70 -6.28 1.39 -0.51
CA LEU A 70 -5.02 2.10 -0.30
C LEU A 70 -4.60 2.89 -1.54
N GLU A 71 -4.79 2.32 -2.72
CA GLU A 71 -4.45 2.97 -3.98
C GLU A 71 -5.37 4.16 -4.26
N ARG A 72 -6.67 4.02 -3.99
CA ARG A 72 -7.64 5.11 -4.15
C ARG A 72 -7.27 6.29 -3.28
N ALA A 73 -6.78 6.04 -2.08
CA ALA A 73 -6.32 7.11 -1.17
C ALA A 73 -4.96 7.68 -1.58
N GLY A 74 -4.31 7.10 -2.59
CA GLY A 74 -3.02 7.55 -3.10
C GLY A 74 -1.84 7.12 -2.25
N LEU A 75 -2.04 6.20 -1.31
CA LEU A 75 -0.97 5.78 -0.39
C LEU A 75 -0.05 4.73 -0.98
N VAL A 76 -0.52 3.97 -1.96
CA VAL A 76 0.28 2.99 -2.68
C VAL A 76 0.08 3.16 -4.18
N ARG A 77 1.05 2.68 -4.95
CA ARG A 77 1.00 2.60 -6.41
C ARG A 77 1.07 1.16 -6.83
N SER A 78 0.39 0.80 -7.92
CA SER A 78 0.44 -0.54 -8.47
C SER A 78 1.23 -0.55 -9.78
N THR A 79 1.93 -1.65 -10.03
CA THR A 79 2.66 -1.91 -11.27
C THR A 79 2.38 -3.33 -11.70
N ARG A 80 2.09 -3.52 -12.98
CA ARG A 80 1.85 -4.86 -13.53
C ARG A 80 3.15 -5.42 -14.09
N VAL A 81 3.52 -6.62 -13.64
CA VAL A 81 4.68 -7.35 -14.15
C VAL A 81 4.15 -8.70 -14.63
N GLY A 82 4.04 -8.88 -15.95
CA GLY A 82 3.37 -10.03 -16.51
C GLY A 82 1.89 -10.04 -16.08
N LYS A 83 1.46 -11.12 -15.47
CA LYS A 83 0.10 -11.25 -14.96
C LYS A 83 -0.04 -10.95 -13.47
N TRP A 84 1.03 -10.47 -12.84
CA TRP A 84 1.05 -10.19 -11.40
C TRP A 84 1.06 -8.69 -11.13
N THR A 85 0.23 -8.26 -10.18
CA THR A 85 0.22 -6.88 -9.71
C THR A 85 1.16 -6.75 -8.51
N HIS A 86 2.00 -5.72 -8.55
CA HIS A 86 2.93 -5.39 -7.49
C HIS A 86 2.53 -4.04 -6.89
N TYR A 87 2.80 -3.87 -5.61
CA TYR A 87 2.43 -2.65 -4.89
C TYR A 87 3.62 -2.08 -4.14
N MET A 88 3.73 -0.76 -4.17
CA MET A 88 4.72 -0.04 -3.37
C MET A 88 4.08 1.23 -2.83
N ARG A 89 4.62 1.71 -1.70
CA ARG A 89 4.16 2.96 -1.11
C ARG A 89 4.49 4.13 -2.01
N ASP A 90 3.59 5.12 -2.03
CA ASP A 90 3.87 6.41 -2.64
C ASP A 90 4.39 7.33 -1.54
N GLU A 91 5.71 7.40 -1.35
CA GLU A 91 6.31 8.14 -0.25
C GLU A 91 6.04 9.64 -0.35
N ASP A 92 6.02 10.19 -1.56
CA ASP A 92 5.74 11.63 -1.74
C ASP A 92 4.31 11.97 -1.31
N ARG A 93 3.36 11.12 -1.71
CA ARG A 93 1.96 11.29 -1.32
C ARG A 93 1.78 11.14 0.19
N ILE A 94 2.46 10.17 0.80
CA ILE A 94 2.37 9.96 2.24
C ILE A 94 2.92 11.18 2.99
N LYS A 95 4.05 11.73 2.54
CA LYS A 95 4.60 12.95 3.13
C LYS A 95 3.63 14.12 3.02
N GLU A 96 3.00 14.27 1.87
CA GLU A 96 2.00 15.32 1.63
C GLU A 96 0.81 15.17 2.59
N VAL A 97 0.30 13.95 2.73
CA VAL A 97 -0.81 13.64 3.64
C VAL A 97 -0.45 14.01 5.08
N LEU A 98 0.72 13.57 5.54
CA LEU A 98 1.17 13.87 6.90
C LEU A 98 1.32 15.37 7.13
N SER A 99 1.82 16.09 6.13
CA SER A 99 1.95 17.55 6.21
C SER A 99 0.58 18.23 6.33
N VAL A 100 -0.37 17.82 5.49
CA VAL A 100 -1.73 18.37 5.50
C VAL A 100 -2.42 18.07 6.83
N LEU A 101 -2.34 16.84 7.31
CA LEU A 101 -2.94 16.46 8.58
C LEU A 101 -2.32 17.22 9.75
N GLY A 102 -1.01 17.40 9.71
CA GLY A 102 -0.30 18.16 10.74
C GLY A 102 -0.73 19.62 10.83
N ARG A 103 -1.13 20.20 9.70
CA ARG A 103 -1.65 21.57 9.66
C ARG A 103 -3.14 21.65 10.02
N SER A 104 -3.90 20.59 9.70
CA SER A 104 -5.36 20.57 9.89
C SER A 104 -5.78 20.21 11.31
N LEU A 105 -4.99 19.39 11.97
CA LEU A 105 -5.30 18.87 13.30
C LEU A 105 -4.59 19.69 14.39
#